data_b27fa144dae2dd13b2e2868626669dd4
#
_entry.id   b27fa144dae2dd13b2e2868626669dd4
#
_cell.length_a   1.000
_cell.length_b   1.000
_cell.length_c   1.000
_cell.angle_alpha   90.00
_cell.angle_beta   90.00
_cell.angle_gamma   90.00
#
_symmetry.space_group_name_H-M   'P 1'
#
loop_
_entity.id
_entity.type
_entity.pdbx_description
1 polymer ?
#
loop_
_entity_poly.entity_id
_entity_poly.type
_entity_poly.pdbx_seq_one_letter_code
_entity_poly.pdbx_strand_id
1 'polypeptide(L)'
;MIQRETRLKVADNSGAREVLCINIIGGSARRYASLGDAITCTVKDAQPGGTVKMHQVVKAVVVRTSKEVRRTDGSYIRFDDNACVIIGDDENPRGTRIFGPVARELRNKQFMRIVSLAPEVL
;
A
#
# COMPACT_ATOMS: atom_id res chain seq x y z
N MET A 1 1.06 9.11 7.78
CA MET A 1 -0.32 9.15 7.24
C MET A 1 -0.30 9.51 5.78
N ILE A 2 -1.18 8.90 5.03
CA ILE A 2 -1.22 9.06 3.57
C ILE A 2 -2.44 9.91 3.23
N GLN A 3 -2.24 10.91 2.39
CA GLN A 3 -3.32 11.76 1.92
C GLN A 3 -3.21 11.92 0.41
N ARG A 4 -4.16 12.64 -0.18
CA ARG A 4 -4.09 12.94 -1.62
C ARG A 4 -2.77 13.63 -1.93
N GLU A 5 -2.19 13.28 -3.06
CA GLU A 5 -0.90 13.78 -3.55
C GLU A 5 0.32 13.25 -2.81
N THR A 6 0.15 12.33 -1.86
CA THR A 6 1.29 11.63 -1.26
C THR A 6 1.87 10.65 -2.26
N ARG A 7 3.19 10.66 -2.42
CA ARG A 7 3.91 9.67 -3.23
C ARG A 7 4.30 8.49 -2.36
N LEU A 8 4.11 7.28 -2.90
CA LEU A 8 4.42 6.04 -2.20
C LEU A 8 5.30 5.16 -3.08
N LYS A 9 6.20 4.44 -2.45
CA LYS A 9 6.93 3.36 -3.11
C LYS A 9 5.99 2.17 -3.28
N VAL A 10 6.22 1.39 -4.33
CA VAL A 10 5.49 0.15 -4.54
C VAL A 10 6.36 -1.00 -4.06
N ALA A 11 5.84 -1.78 -3.12
CA ALA A 11 6.59 -2.83 -2.43
C ALA A 11 6.37 -4.21 -3.06
N ASP A 12 6.04 -4.26 -4.35
CA ASP A 12 5.80 -5.53 -5.04
C ASP A 12 6.50 -5.56 -6.40
N ASN A 13 6.37 -6.70 -7.07
CA ASN A 13 6.98 -6.93 -8.38
C ASN A 13 5.98 -6.76 -9.53
N SER A 14 4.93 -5.95 -9.35
CA SER A 14 3.93 -5.70 -10.40
C SER A 14 4.48 -4.88 -11.56
N GLY A 15 5.63 -4.23 -11.36
CA GLY A 15 6.24 -3.36 -12.35
C GLY A 15 6.16 -1.89 -12.01
N ALA A 16 5.20 -1.49 -11.20
CA ALA A 16 5.15 -0.11 -10.70
C ALA A 16 6.24 0.10 -9.65
N ARG A 17 6.87 1.28 -9.67
CA ARG A 17 7.90 1.66 -8.69
C ARG A 17 7.43 2.74 -7.75
N GLU A 18 6.68 3.71 -8.27
CA GLU A 18 6.17 4.84 -7.51
C GLU A 18 4.77 5.18 -7.97
N VAL A 19 3.91 5.49 -7.01
CA VAL A 19 2.53 5.91 -7.28
C VAL A 19 2.22 7.19 -6.52
N LEU A 20 1.22 7.91 -7.01
CA LEU A 20 0.69 9.11 -6.38
C LEU A 20 -0.73 8.82 -5.92
N CYS A 21 -1.01 9.03 -4.64
CA CYS A 21 -2.34 8.85 -4.09
C CYS A 21 -3.28 9.95 -4.62
N ILE A 22 -4.37 9.56 -5.26
CA ILE A 22 -5.34 10.53 -5.78
C ILE A 22 -6.65 10.49 -5.00
N ASN A 23 -6.95 9.40 -4.30
CA ASN A 23 -8.15 9.31 -3.48
C ASN A 23 -7.99 8.22 -2.42
N ILE A 24 -8.72 8.39 -1.32
CA ILE A 24 -8.76 7.41 -0.24
C ILE A 24 -10.11 6.73 -0.27
N ILE A 25 -10.11 5.40 -0.30
CA ILE A 25 -11.32 4.59 -0.36
C ILE A 25 -11.87 4.41 1.05
N GLY A 26 -13.17 4.51 1.22
CA GLY A 26 -13.81 4.25 2.50
C GLY A 26 -14.68 5.38 3.03
N GLY A 27 -15.10 6.29 2.16
CA GLY A 27 -16.05 7.33 2.53
C GLY A 27 -15.61 8.72 2.08
N SER A 28 -16.59 9.57 1.80
CA SER A 28 -16.34 10.91 1.26
C SER A 28 -15.64 11.85 2.27
N ALA A 29 -15.72 11.55 3.55
CA ALA A 29 -15.14 12.38 4.61
C ALA A 29 -13.71 11.98 4.98
N ARG A 30 -13.18 10.91 4.42
CA ARG A 30 -11.83 10.44 4.77
C ARG A 30 -10.78 11.31 4.11
N ARG A 31 -9.86 11.82 4.93
CA ARG A 31 -8.75 12.66 4.49
C ARG A 31 -7.41 11.92 4.50
N TYR A 32 -7.29 10.90 5.33
CA TYR A 32 -6.02 10.21 5.56
C TYR A 32 -6.22 8.71 5.47
N ALA A 33 -5.25 8.04 4.90
CA ALA A 33 -5.14 6.59 4.92
C ALA A 33 -4.01 6.20 5.86
N SER A 34 -4.18 5.09 6.55
CA SER A 34 -3.18 4.50 7.42
C SER A 34 -2.93 3.06 7.00
N LEU A 35 -2.19 2.32 7.82
CA LEU A 35 -1.84 0.94 7.54
C LEU A 35 -3.08 0.08 7.29
N GLY A 36 -3.09 -0.62 6.17
CA GLY A 36 -4.20 -1.49 5.80
C GLY A 36 -5.35 -0.81 5.08
N ASP A 37 -5.28 0.49 4.85
CA ASP A 37 -6.32 1.21 4.12
C ASP A 37 -6.07 1.16 2.62
N ALA A 38 -7.15 1.05 1.85
CA ALA A 38 -7.08 1.04 0.39
C ALA A 38 -7.14 2.47 -0.15
N ILE A 39 -6.37 2.70 -1.19
CA ILE A 39 -6.31 4.01 -1.87
C ILE A 39 -6.36 3.80 -3.38
N THR A 40 -6.78 4.84 -4.08
CA THR A 40 -6.69 4.91 -5.54
C THR A 40 -5.46 5.74 -5.89
N CYS A 41 -4.64 5.22 -6.78
CA CYS A 41 -3.36 5.83 -7.14
C CYS A 41 -3.21 5.93 -8.65
N THR A 42 -2.36 6.86 -9.08
CA THR A 42 -1.87 6.87 -10.45
C THR A 42 -0.39 6.49 -10.44
N VAL A 43 0.02 5.67 -11.40
CA VAL A 43 1.40 5.18 -11.50
C VAL A 43 2.27 6.28 -12.10
N LYS A 44 3.28 6.72 -11.36
CA LYS A 44 4.20 7.79 -11.79
C LYS A 44 5.51 7.25 -12.35
N ASP A 45 5.93 6.06 -11.93
CA ASP A 45 7.12 5.41 -12.43
C ASP A 45 6.85 3.91 -12.49
N ALA A 46 7.13 3.31 -13.64
CA ALA A 46 6.90 1.88 -13.86
C ALA A 46 7.99 1.30 -14.72
N GLN A 47 8.33 0.04 -14.46
CA GLN A 47 9.27 -0.73 -15.24
C GLN A 47 8.64 -1.13 -16.57
N PRO A 48 9.33 -0.97 -17.70
CA PRO A 48 8.78 -1.41 -18.99
C PRO A 48 8.50 -2.91 -19.00
N GLY A 49 7.37 -3.29 -19.57
CA GLY A 49 6.98 -4.70 -19.68
C GLY A 49 6.33 -5.30 -18.46
N GLY A 50 6.11 -4.53 -17.39
CA GLY A 50 5.38 -4.99 -16.22
C GLY A 50 3.87 -5.07 -16.46
N THR A 51 3.16 -5.68 -15.50
CA THR A 51 1.69 -5.78 -15.57
C THR A 51 0.99 -4.45 -15.37
N VAL A 52 1.68 -3.49 -14.72
CA VAL A 52 1.17 -2.16 -14.46
C VAL A 52 2.00 -1.16 -15.25
N LYS A 53 1.32 -0.25 -15.95
CA LYS A 53 1.97 0.72 -16.85
C LYS A 53 1.92 2.12 -16.26
N MET A 54 2.83 2.99 -16.74
CA MET A 54 2.84 4.40 -16.34
C MET A 54 1.51 5.07 -16.65
N HIS A 55 1.12 5.98 -15.77
CA HIS A 55 -0.12 6.77 -15.83
C HIS A 55 -1.40 5.96 -15.68
N GLN A 56 -1.30 4.66 -15.42
CA GLN A 56 -2.46 3.83 -15.15
C GLN A 56 -3.01 4.18 -13.77
N VAL A 57 -4.34 4.20 -13.65
CA VAL A 57 -5.01 4.36 -12.35
C VAL A 57 -5.22 2.97 -11.76
N VAL A 58 -4.73 2.77 -10.54
CA VAL A 58 -4.75 1.47 -9.88
C VAL A 58 -5.23 1.62 -8.44
N LYS A 59 -5.70 0.52 -7.88
CA LYS A 59 -6.04 0.41 -6.47
C LYS A 59 -4.85 -0.18 -5.73
N ALA A 60 -4.58 0.32 -4.54
CA ALA A 60 -3.46 -0.14 -3.72
C ALA A 60 -3.86 -0.14 -2.25
N VAL A 61 -3.10 -0.89 -1.45
CA VAL A 61 -3.27 -0.90 0.00
C VAL A 61 -1.97 -0.44 0.64
N VAL A 62 -2.08 0.41 1.67
CA VAL A 62 -0.92 0.95 2.38
C VAL A 62 -0.35 -0.12 3.29
N VAL A 63 0.92 -0.47 3.11
CA VAL A 63 1.61 -1.51 3.90
C VAL A 63 2.63 -0.93 4.88
N ARG A 64 3.16 0.26 4.60
CA ARG A 64 4.13 0.94 5.46
C ARG A 64 3.86 2.43 5.47
N THR A 65 4.07 3.07 6.62
CA THR A 65 4.03 4.53 6.75
C THR A 65 5.24 5.02 7.51
N SER A 66 5.78 6.16 7.11
CA SER A 66 6.88 6.81 7.82
C SER A 66 6.40 7.54 9.07
N LYS A 67 5.14 7.92 9.13
CA LYS A 67 4.52 8.49 10.32
C LYS A 67 4.16 7.36 11.28
N GLU A 68 4.47 7.53 12.57
CA GLU A 68 4.14 6.54 13.59
C GLU A 68 2.62 6.33 13.70
N VAL A 69 2.23 5.07 13.89
CA VAL A 69 0.85 4.65 14.08
C VAL A 69 0.73 4.00 15.45
N ARG A 70 -0.21 4.49 16.24
CA ARG A 70 -0.49 3.91 17.56
C ARG A 70 -1.31 2.64 17.39
N ARG A 71 -0.89 1.59 18.09
CA ARG A 71 -1.61 0.31 18.13
C ARG A 71 -2.50 0.22 19.36
N THR A 72 -3.44 -0.72 19.34
CA THR A 72 -4.42 -0.90 20.41
C THR A 72 -3.77 -1.28 21.74
N ASP A 73 -2.59 -1.90 21.72
CA ASP A 73 -1.84 -2.27 22.92
C ASP A 73 -1.00 -1.12 23.49
N GLY A 74 -1.09 0.07 22.90
CA GLY A 74 -0.33 1.24 23.32
C GLY A 74 1.03 1.40 22.69
N SER A 75 1.49 0.42 21.92
CA SER A 75 2.76 0.52 21.20
C SER A 75 2.60 1.35 19.92
N TYR A 76 3.71 1.74 19.34
CA TYR A 76 3.76 2.50 18.09
C TYR A 76 4.59 1.74 17.07
N ILE A 77 4.24 1.87 15.80
CA ILE A 77 5.05 1.36 14.71
C ILE A 77 5.30 2.46 13.70
N ARG A 78 6.52 2.48 13.16
CA ARG A 78 6.97 3.42 12.15
C ARG A 78 7.94 2.71 11.23
N PHE A 79 7.84 3.03 9.94
CA PHE A 79 8.75 2.50 8.92
C PHE A 79 9.59 3.63 8.35
N ASP A 80 10.59 3.28 7.55
CA ASP A 80 11.48 4.27 6.95
C ASP A 80 10.84 4.99 5.76
N ASP A 81 9.80 4.40 5.19
CA ASP A 81 9.16 4.93 3.98
C ASP A 81 7.64 4.75 4.02
N ASN A 82 6.98 5.38 3.07
CA ASN A 82 5.58 5.12 2.76
C ASN A 82 5.54 4.14 1.59
N ALA A 83 4.89 3.02 1.75
CA ALA A 83 4.84 2.00 0.72
C ALA A 83 3.45 1.38 0.61
N CYS A 84 3.13 0.93 -0.58
CA CYS A 84 1.87 0.28 -0.87
C CYS A 84 2.09 -0.96 -1.75
N VAL A 85 1.06 -1.79 -1.83
CA VAL A 85 1.01 -2.95 -2.70
C VAL A 85 -0.17 -2.78 -3.64
N ILE A 86 0.06 -2.98 -4.93
CA ILE A 86 -0.98 -2.86 -5.95
C ILE A 86 -1.92 -4.06 -5.84
N ILE A 87 -3.22 -3.80 -5.78
CA ILE A 87 -4.23 -4.85 -5.68
C ILE A 87 -5.22 -4.72 -6.83
N GLY A 88 -5.90 -5.83 -7.14
CA GLY A 88 -6.97 -5.85 -8.11
C GLY A 88 -8.32 -5.53 -7.47
N ASP A 89 -9.38 -5.58 -8.26
CA ASP A 89 -10.74 -5.36 -7.78
C ASP A 89 -11.18 -6.42 -6.78
N ASP A 90 -10.58 -7.60 -6.84
CA ASP A 90 -10.80 -8.71 -5.90
C ASP A 90 -9.99 -8.55 -4.60
N GLU A 91 -9.28 -7.44 -4.45
CA GLU A 91 -8.43 -7.12 -3.30
C GLU A 91 -7.23 -8.05 -3.11
N ASN A 92 -6.90 -8.84 -4.13
CA ASN A 92 -5.70 -9.66 -4.13
C ASN A 92 -4.53 -8.90 -4.76
N PRO A 93 -3.28 -9.12 -4.29
CA PRO A 93 -2.13 -8.47 -4.89
C PRO A 93 -1.96 -8.87 -6.35
N ARG A 94 -1.61 -7.92 -7.19
CA ARG A 94 -1.37 -8.17 -8.61
C ARG A 94 0.02 -8.74 -8.85
N GLY A 95 0.96 -8.45 -7.97
CA GLY A 95 2.28 -9.04 -8.02
C GLY A 95 2.32 -10.37 -7.30
N THR A 96 3.42 -11.09 -7.49
CA THR A 96 3.65 -12.41 -6.88
C THR A 96 4.62 -12.34 -5.68
N ARG A 97 5.32 -11.23 -5.51
CA ARG A 97 6.31 -11.05 -4.44
C ARG A 97 6.11 -9.70 -3.76
N ILE A 98 6.38 -9.68 -2.47
CA ILE A 98 6.37 -8.48 -1.65
C ILE A 98 7.79 -8.22 -1.15
N PHE A 99 8.24 -6.96 -1.21
CA PHE A 99 9.57 -6.56 -0.78
C PHE A 99 9.50 -5.81 0.54
N GLY A 100 10.31 -6.22 1.50
CA GLY A 100 10.40 -5.58 2.80
C GLY A 100 9.24 -5.94 3.73
N PRO A 101 9.24 -5.37 4.95
CA PRO A 101 8.23 -5.69 5.95
C PRO A 101 6.88 -5.06 5.60
N VAL A 102 5.82 -5.66 6.12
CA VAL A 102 4.48 -5.09 6.09
C VAL A 102 3.93 -5.01 7.50
N ALA A 103 2.98 -4.11 7.74
CA ALA A 103 2.35 -3.96 9.03
C ALA A 103 1.33 -5.08 9.26
N ARG A 104 1.26 -5.58 10.50
CA ARG A 104 0.30 -6.64 10.83
C ARG A 104 -1.15 -6.18 10.83
N GLU A 105 -1.40 -4.88 10.75
CA GLU A 105 -2.75 -4.35 10.61
C GLU A 105 -3.47 -4.84 9.35
N LEU A 106 -2.71 -5.25 8.33
CA LEU A 106 -3.31 -5.84 7.13
C LEU A 106 -4.05 -7.15 7.42
N ARG A 107 -3.62 -7.89 8.44
CA ARG A 107 -4.28 -9.12 8.86
C ARG A 107 -5.69 -8.82 9.36
N ASN A 108 -5.84 -7.77 10.14
CA ASN A 108 -7.14 -7.34 10.67
C ASN A 108 -8.06 -6.76 9.59
N LYS A 109 -7.49 -6.27 8.50
CA LYS A 109 -8.22 -5.71 7.36
C LYS A 109 -8.44 -6.75 6.25
N GLN A 110 -8.14 -8.01 6.52
CA GLN A 110 -8.39 -9.16 5.64
C GLN A 110 -7.54 -9.21 4.37
N PHE A 111 -6.38 -8.57 4.36
CA PHE A 111 -5.42 -8.69 3.26
C PHE A 111 -4.45 -9.85 3.52
N MET A 112 -5.00 -11.04 3.70
CA MET A 112 -4.21 -12.21 4.11
C MET A 112 -3.21 -12.67 3.05
N ARG A 113 -3.51 -12.48 1.77
CA ARG A 113 -2.55 -12.85 0.72
C ARG A 113 -1.31 -12.00 0.75
N ILE A 114 -1.45 -10.72 1.06
CA ILE A 114 -0.31 -9.83 1.22
C ILE A 114 0.53 -10.28 2.41
N VAL A 115 -0.12 -10.58 3.54
CA VAL A 115 0.56 -11.05 4.74
C VAL A 115 1.32 -12.35 4.46
N SER A 116 0.72 -13.29 3.72
CA SER A 116 1.36 -14.56 3.42
C SER A 116 2.55 -14.43 2.47
N LEU A 117 2.54 -13.43 1.60
CA LEU A 117 3.63 -13.19 0.66
C LEU A 117 4.76 -12.34 1.24
N ALA A 118 4.50 -11.63 2.33
CA ALA A 118 5.47 -10.71 2.92
C ALA A 118 6.62 -11.48 3.58
N PRO A 119 7.86 -11.03 3.42
CA PRO A 119 9.01 -11.67 4.07
C PRO A 119 9.02 -11.45 5.58
N GLU A 120 8.40 -10.37 6.06
CA GLU A 120 8.34 -10.04 7.47
C GLU A 120 7.07 -9.27 7.77
N VAL A 121 6.41 -9.59 8.88
CA VAL A 121 5.20 -8.90 9.32
C VAL A 121 5.48 -8.28 10.70
N LEU A 122 5.42 -6.97 10.76
CA LEU A 122 5.68 -6.21 11.98
C LEU A 122 4.38 -5.54 12.45
#